data_75e5d293149ae60279f370abe171559f
#
_entry.id   75e5d293149ae60279f370abe171559f
#
_cell.length_a   1.000
_cell.length_b   1.000
_cell.length_c   1.000
_cell.angle_alpha   90.00
_cell.angle_beta   90.00
_cell.angle_gamma   90.00
#
_symmetry.space_group_name_H-M   'P 1'
#
loop_
_entity.id
_entity.type
_entity.pdbx_description
1 polymer ?
#
loop_
_entity_poly.entity_id
_entity_poly.type
_entity_poly.pdbx_seq_one_letter_code
_entity_poly.pdbx_strand_id
1 'polypeptide(L)'
;MKHLTISLLILFLSKGLWSHGGGLNKDGCHNDRKTGGYHCHRAKSPVISNIPQQRTYNGSEKSISIRWCVSKGGISEFRTKDGTYVDCLTDVYAVEAEFDNKWKEAIGQSLHYAESTNRRAAILFIKRQNSRKDYYGELERVISKYQLPIKVFVINK
;
A
#
# COMPACT_ATOMS: atom_id res chain seq x y z
N MET A 1 4.86 71.41 22.28
CA MET A 1 5.01 70.26 21.45
C MET A 1 4.77 69.06 22.36
N LYS A 2 3.62 68.37 22.18
CA LYS A 2 3.19 67.26 23.04
C LYS A 2 3.46 65.98 22.25
N HIS A 3 4.39 65.13 22.73
CA HIS A 3 4.67 63.80 22.16
C HIS A 3 3.62 62.80 22.66
N LEU A 4 2.81 62.31 21.74
CA LEU A 4 1.82 61.24 21.97
C LEU A 4 2.48 59.91 21.73
N THR A 5 2.77 59.15 22.79
CA THR A 5 3.29 57.76 22.72
C THR A 5 2.13 56.79 22.58
N ILE A 6 2.00 56.16 21.41
CA ILE A 6 1.01 55.13 21.16
C ILE A 6 1.60 53.82 21.66
N SER A 7 1.04 53.30 22.74
CA SER A 7 1.41 51.97 23.28
C SER A 7 0.63 50.89 22.52
N LEU A 8 1.35 50.11 21.71
CA LEU A 8 0.80 48.99 20.92
C LEU A 8 0.65 47.74 21.83
N LEU A 9 -0.58 47.48 22.28
CA LEU A 9 -0.91 46.30 23.07
C LEU A 9 -1.02 45.08 22.15
N ILE A 10 0.02 44.22 22.11
CA ILE A 10 -0.01 42.95 21.36
C ILE A 10 -0.77 41.91 22.19
N LEU A 11 -2.00 41.62 21.78
CA LEU A 11 -2.75 40.48 22.31
C LEU A 11 -2.16 39.16 21.72
N PHE A 12 -1.44 38.41 22.53
CA PHE A 12 -1.10 37.03 22.25
C PHE A 12 -2.35 36.16 22.40
N LEU A 13 -2.96 35.81 21.26
CA LEU A 13 -3.95 34.73 21.23
C LEU A 13 -3.20 33.39 21.34
N SER A 14 -3.08 32.86 22.54
CA SER A 14 -2.67 31.49 22.80
C SER A 14 -3.74 30.54 22.25
N LYS A 15 -3.50 29.95 21.09
CA LYS A 15 -4.28 28.79 20.60
C LYS A 15 -4.04 27.64 21.56
N GLY A 16 -4.97 27.35 22.43
CA GLY A 16 -4.93 26.20 23.33
C GLY A 16 -4.84 24.93 22.51
N LEU A 17 -3.74 24.20 22.67
CA LEU A 17 -3.60 22.82 22.20
C LEU A 17 -4.57 21.96 22.99
N TRP A 18 -5.70 21.64 22.38
CA TRP A 18 -6.70 20.75 22.96
C TRP A 18 -6.20 19.33 22.84
N SER A 19 -5.56 18.83 23.88
CA SER A 19 -5.23 17.44 24.03
C SER A 19 -6.51 16.63 24.27
N HIS A 20 -6.77 15.64 23.42
CA HIS A 20 -7.91 14.74 23.57
C HIS A 20 -7.68 13.81 24.77
N GLY A 21 -8.51 13.95 25.82
CA GLY A 21 -8.45 13.11 27.01
C GLY A 21 -9.14 11.76 26.78
N GLY A 22 -8.41 10.77 26.28
CA GLY A 22 -8.84 9.39 26.19
C GLY A 22 -7.65 8.46 26.21
N GLY A 23 -7.64 7.44 27.10
CA GLY A 23 -6.59 6.43 27.14
C GLY A 23 -6.56 5.66 25.82
N LEU A 24 -5.37 5.40 25.29
CA LEU A 24 -5.18 4.56 24.12
C LEU A 24 -5.29 3.08 24.51
N ASN A 25 -5.90 2.28 23.64
CA ASN A 25 -5.87 0.82 23.80
C ASN A 25 -4.47 0.27 23.44
N LYS A 26 -4.29 -1.05 23.56
CA LYS A 26 -3.03 -1.74 23.21
C LYS A 26 -2.54 -1.50 21.78
N ASP A 27 -3.42 -1.07 20.89
CA ASP A 27 -3.13 -0.79 19.49
C ASP A 27 -2.84 0.70 19.23
N GLY A 28 -2.86 1.52 20.30
CA GLY A 28 -2.63 2.96 20.19
C GLY A 28 -3.84 3.75 19.65
N CYS A 29 -5.04 3.18 19.75
CA CYS A 29 -6.27 3.73 19.23
C CYS A 29 -7.27 4.06 20.33
N HIS A 30 -8.19 4.98 20.08
CA HIS A 30 -9.28 5.30 20.99
C HIS A 30 -10.54 5.84 20.27
N ASN A 31 -11.66 5.84 20.99
CA ASN A 31 -12.86 6.53 20.55
C ASN A 31 -12.76 8.01 20.89
N ASP A 32 -12.96 8.88 19.91
CA ASP A 32 -13.14 10.30 20.15
C ASP A 32 -14.57 10.54 20.66
N ARG A 33 -14.68 10.93 21.92
CA ARG A 33 -15.97 11.18 22.56
C ARG A 33 -16.71 12.41 22.02
N LYS A 34 -16.03 13.32 21.31
CA LYS A 34 -16.63 14.52 20.75
C LYS A 34 -17.21 14.29 19.37
N THR A 35 -16.53 13.52 18.54
CA THR A 35 -16.93 13.26 17.15
C THR A 35 -17.56 11.89 16.95
N GLY A 36 -17.45 10.98 17.94
CA GLY A 36 -17.94 9.61 17.86
C GLY A 36 -17.10 8.69 16.98
N GLY A 37 -15.95 9.18 16.47
CA GLY A 37 -15.07 8.44 15.59
C GLY A 37 -14.03 7.61 16.34
N TYR A 38 -13.70 6.42 15.83
CA TYR A 38 -12.58 5.61 16.29
C TYR A 38 -11.34 5.91 15.44
N HIS A 39 -10.23 6.33 16.08
CA HIS A 39 -8.98 6.64 15.36
C HIS A 39 -7.73 6.28 16.16
N CYS A 40 -6.59 6.20 15.49
CA CYS A 40 -5.32 5.74 16.04
C CYS A 40 -4.24 6.82 15.97
N HIS A 41 -3.50 7.04 17.07
CA HIS A 41 -2.41 8.01 17.16
C HIS A 41 -1.03 7.38 16.96
N ARG A 42 -0.95 6.04 17.01
CA ARG A 42 0.27 5.29 16.72
C ARG A 42 -0.06 4.31 15.61
N ALA A 43 0.46 4.54 14.41
CA ALA A 43 0.59 3.46 13.48
C ALA A 43 1.47 2.40 14.17
N LYS A 44 1.01 1.14 14.28
CA LYS A 44 1.92 0.04 14.55
C LYS A 44 2.95 0.10 13.43
N SER A 45 4.17 0.57 13.75
CA SER A 45 5.29 0.24 12.89
C SER A 45 5.25 -1.27 12.73
N PRO A 46 5.20 -1.81 11.51
CA PRO A 46 5.33 -3.24 11.33
C PRO A 46 6.59 -3.63 12.10
N VAL A 47 6.47 -4.56 13.04
CA VAL A 47 7.62 -5.14 13.72
C VAL A 47 8.42 -5.78 12.60
N ILE A 48 9.44 -5.07 12.12
CA ILE A 48 10.46 -5.62 11.24
C ILE A 48 11.33 -6.48 12.13
N SER A 49 10.76 -7.62 12.59
CA SER A 49 11.53 -8.70 13.16
C SER A 49 12.32 -9.29 12.01
N ASN A 50 13.61 -8.87 11.91
CA ASN A 50 14.69 -9.54 11.20
C ASN A 50 14.22 -10.44 10.04
N ILE A 51 13.86 -9.83 8.90
CA ILE A 51 13.71 -10.57 7.66
C ILE A 51 15.15 -10.92 7.25
N PRO A 52 15.56 -12.19 7.31
CA PRO A 52 16.86 -12.59 6.81
C PRO A 52 16.92 -12.25 5.31
N GLN A 53 17.79 -11.35 4.92
CA GLN A 53 18.17 -11.17 3.53
C GLN A 53 18.64 -12.52 2.99
N GLN A 54 18.09 -12.92 1.85
CA GLN A 54 18.35 -14.17 1.14
C GLN A 54 17.73 -15.45 1.76
N ARG A 55 16.40 -15.53 1.75
CA ARG A 55 15.78 -16.86 1.56
C ARG A 55 15.15 -16.86 0.17
N THR A 56 15.54 -17.85 -0.65
CA THR A 56 14.80 -18.30 -1.82
C THR A 56 13.30 -18.22 -1.48
N TYR A 57 12.50 -17.62 -2.35
CA TYR A 57 11.06 -17.45 -2.14
C TYR A 57 10.34 -18.81 -2.18
N ASN A 58 10.71 -19.75 -1.30
CA ASN A 58 10.00 -21.00 -1.10
C ASN A 58 8.70 -20.67 -0.36
N GLY A 59 7.60 -20.67 -1.07
CA GLY A 59 6.30 -20.38 -0.50
C GLY A 59 5.19 -20.40 -1.55
N SER A 60 3.97 -20.33 -1.04
CA SER A 60 2.79 -20.07 -1.87
C SER A 60 2.89 -18.66 -2.46
N GLU A 61 2.20 -18.41 -3.56
CA GLU A 61 2.02 -17.10 -4.17
C GLU A 61 1.67 -16.03 -3.12
N LYS A 62 0.66 -16.31 -2.30
CA LYS A 62 0.23 -15.43 -1.20
C LYS A 62 1.37 -15.07 -0.25
N SER A 63 2.20 -16.04 0.16
CA SER A 63 3.32 -15.76 1.07
C SER A 63 4.41 -14.92 0.42
N ILE A 64 4.60 -15.07 -0.89
CA ILE A 64 5.53 -14.29 -1.70
C ILE A 64 4.99 -12.86 -1.86
N SER A 65 3.73 -12.73 -2.23
CA SER A 65 3.04 -11.45 -2.39
C SER A 65 3.09 -10.61 -1.11
N ILE A 66 2.73 -11.19 0.03
CA ILE A 66 2.74 -10.49 1.33
C ILE A 66 4.15 -9.95 1.65
N ARG A 67 5.19 -10.77 1.51
CA ARG A 67 6.57 -10.32 1.78
C ARG A 67 7.02 -9.21 0.85
N TRP A 68 6.70 -9.33 -0.43
CA TRP A 68 7.02 -8.30 -1.41
C TRP A 68 6.27 -7.01 -1.08
N CYS A 69 4.98 -7.09 -0.79
CA CYS A 69 4.13 -5.96 -0.44
C CYS A 69 4.66 -5.19 0.78
N VAL A 70 5.00 -5.92 1.85
CA VAL A 70 5.61 -5.31 3.06
C VAL A 70 6.92 -4.60 2.71
N SER A 71 7.76 -5.19 1.84
CA SER A 71 9.01 -4.55 1.40
C SER A 71 8.81 -3.25 0.62
N LYS A 72 7.60 -3.06 0.05
CA LYS A 72 7.20 -1.84 -0.68
C LYS A 72 6.39 -0.86 0.17
N GLY A 73 6.20 -1.14 1.46
CA GLY A 73 5.37 -0.32 2.35
C GLY A 73 3.87 -0.36 1.99
N GLY A 74 3.44 -1.39 1.25
CA GLY A 74 2.06 -1.55 0.82
C GLY A 74 1.17 -2.25 1.85
N ILE A 75 -0.13 -2.25 1.57
CA ILE A 75 -1.16 -2.96 2.32
C ILE A 75 -1.48 -4.25 1.57
N SER A 76 -1.17 -5.40 2.16
CA SER A 76 -1.50 -6.71 1.56
C SER A 76 -2.97 -7.08 1.80
N GLU A 77 -3.54 -7.83 0.85
CA GLU A 77 -4.94 -8.30 0.92
C GLU A 77 -5.93 -7.13 1.14
N PHE A 78 -5.72 -6.03 0.43
CA PHE A 78 -6.61 -4.87 0.54
C PHE A 78 -7.97 -5.18 -0.07
N ARG A 79 -9.05 -5.09 0.74
CA ARG A 79 -10.41 -5.31 0.27
C ARG A 79 -10.97 -4.07 -0.42
N THR A 80 -11.41 -4.23 -1.66
CA THR A 80 -12.07 -3.19 -2.46
C THR A 80 -13.55 -3.01 -2.07
N LYS A 81 -14.20 -2.01 -2.63
CA LYS A 81 -15.63 -1.73 -2.36
C LYS A 81 -16.56 -2.83 -2.92
N ASP A 82 -16.17 -3.47 -4.01
CA ASP A 82 -16.90 -4.57 -4.63
C ASP A 82 -16.66 -5.93 -3.94
N GLY A 83 -15.80 -5.95 -2.93
CA GLY A 83 -15.52 -7.12 -2.10
C GLY A 83 -14.36 -7.99 -2.60
N THR A 84 -13.72 -7.65 -3.70
CA THR A 84 -12.49 -8.33 -4.17
C THR A 84 -11.28 -7.94 -3.33
N TYR A 85 -10.18 -8.66 -3.48
CA TYR A 85 -8.95 -8.42 -2.71
C TYR A 85 -7.78 -8.16 -3.65
N VAL A 86 -7.14 -7.00 -3.45
CA VAL A 86 -5.88 -6.65 -4.11
C VAL A 86 -4.74 -7.26 -3.33
N ASP A 87 -3.87 -8.01 -3.96
CA ASP A 87 -2.74 -8.67 -3.27
C ASP A 87 -1.80 -7.67 -2.60
N CYS A 88 -1.55 -6.54 -3.25
CA CYS A 88 -0.77 -5.46 -2.66
C CYS A 88 -1.23 -4.09 -3.16
N LEU A 89 -1.69 -3.26 -2.26
CA LEU A 89 -1.99 -1.85 -2.55
C LEU A 89 -0.87 -0.97 -2.02
N THR A 90 -0.21 -0.24 -2.93
CA THR A 90 0.80 0.78 -2.60
C THR A 90 0.24 2.18 -2.84
N ASP A 91 1.00 3.22 -2.54
CA ASP A 91 0.59 4.60 -2.86
C ASP A 91 0.41 4.84 -4.36
N VAL A 92 1.09 4.06 -5.21
CA VAL A 92 1.11 4.24 -6.67
C VAL A 92 0.37 3.13 -7.40
N TYR A 93 0.47 1.88 -6.95
CA TYR A 93 0.02 0.70 -7.69
C TYR A 93 -0.98 -0.14 -6.92
N ALA A 94 -1.97 -0.68 -7.65
CA ALA A 94 -2.72 -1.86 -7.26
C ALA A 94 -2.07 -3.06 -7.97
N VAL A 95 -1.55 -4.00 -7.21
CA VAL A 95 -0.69 -5.08 -7.70
C VAL A 95 -1.40 -6.41 -7.54
N GLU A 96 -1.48 -7.15 -8.65
CA GLU A 96 -1.83 -8.57 -8.68
C GLU A 96 -0.57 -9.39 -8.69
N ALA A 97 -0.46 -10.38 -7.81
CA ALA A 97 0.67 -11.30 -7.73
C ALA A 97 0.29 -12.67 -8.30
N GLU A 98 1.02 -13.13 -9.29
CA GLU A 98 0.67 -14.40 -9.90
C GLU A 98 1.91 -15.16 -10.40
N PHE A 99 1.82 -16.49 -10.39
CA PHE A 99 2.84 -17.34 -11.02
C PHE A 99 2.84 -17.17 -12.54
N ASP A 100 4.01 -17.32 -13.11
CA ASP A 100 4.28 -17.11 -14.53
C ASP A 100 3.29 -17.78 -15.50
N ASN A 101 2.77 -18.96 -15.19
CA ASN A 101 1.83 -19.67 -16.07
C ASN A 101 0.40 -19.11 -16.07
N LYS A 102 0.05 -18.27 -15.11
CA LYS A 102 -1.28 -17.67 -15.00
C LYS A 102 -1.30 -16.17 -15.36
N TRP A 103 -0.28 -15.70 -16.06
CA TRP A 103 -0.13 -14.29 -16.44
C TRP A 103 -1.36 -13.69 -17.16
N LYS A 104 -2.15 -14.54 -17.87
CA LYS A 104 -3.34 -14.08 -18.57
C LYS A 104 -4.44 -13.60 -17.60
N GLU A 105 -4.58 -14.31 -16.48
CA GLU A 105 -5.51 -13.96 -15.41
C GLU A 105 -5.07 -12.65 -14.73
N ALA A 106 -3.78 -12.51 -14.49
CA ALA A 106 -3.19 -11.34 -13.85
C ALA A 106 -3.43 -10.03 -14.63
N ILE A 107 -3.52 -10.08 -15.97
CA ILE A 107 -3.85 -8.89 -16.78
C ILE A 107 -5.23 -8.35 -16.39
N GLY A 108 -6.25 -9.21 -16.38
CA GLY A 108 -7.62 -8.79 -16.07
C GLY A 108 -7.75 -8.27 -14.63
N GLN A 109 -7.19 -9.01 -13.68
CA GLN A 109 -7.25 -8.65 -12.26
C GLN A 109 -6.50 -7.35 -11.95
N SER A 110 -5.30 -7.16 -12.50
CA SER A 110 -4.54 -5.92 -12.28
C SER A 110 -5.27 -4.67 -12.82
N LEU A 111 -5.93 -4.76 -13.97
CA LEU A 111 -6.72 -3.66 -14.53
C LEU A 111 -7.97 -3.37 -13.69
N HIS A 112 -8.68 -4.42 -13.25
CA HIS A 112 -9.85 -4.28 -12.38
C HIS A 112 -9.47 -3.63 -11.05
N TYR A 113 -8.37 -4.07 -10.43
CA TYR A 113 -7.90 -3.49 -9.17
C TYR A 113 -7.46 -2.03 -9.31
N ALA A 114 -6.84 -1.69 -10.44
CA ALA A 114 -6.45 -0.32 -10.73
C ALA A 114 -7.68 0.61 -10.81
N GLU A 115 -8.75 0.16 -11.47
CA GLU A 115 -10.02 0.87 -11.58
C GLU A 115 -10.67 1.02 -10.20
N SER A 116 -10.83 -0.08 -9.45
CA SER A 116 -11.50 -0.12 -8.14
C SER A 116 -10.80 0.71 -7.05
N THR A 117 -9.50 0.95 -7.19
CA THR A 117 -8.69 1.66 -6.19
C THR A 117 -8.21 3.04 -6.62
N ASN A 118 -8.45 3.42 -7.87
CA ASN A 118 -7.87 4.61 -8.49
C ASN A 118 -6.33 4.65 -8.38
N ARG A 119 -5.69 3.49 -8.57
CA ARG A 119 -4.23 3.31 -8.62
C ARG A 119 -3.83 2.85 -10.02
N ARG A 120 -2.53 2.85 -10.30
CA ARG A 120 -2.00 2.29 -11.54
C ARG A 120 -1.97 0.77 -11.46
N ALA A 121 -2.30 0.11 -12.57
CA ALA A 121 -2.24 -1.34 -12.65
C ALA A 121 -0.80 -1.85 -12.56
N ALA A 122 -0.58 -2.94 -11.80
CA ALA A 122 0.69 -3.64 -11.82
C ALA A 122 0.51 -5.14 -11.60
N ILE A 123 1.48 -5.90 -12.11
CA ILE A 123 1.59 -7.35 -11.91
C ILE A 123 2.91 -7.64 -11.21
N LEU A 124 2.87 -8.40 -10.12
CA LEU A 124 4.03 -9.07 -9.55
C LEU A 124 4.14 -10.45 -10.19
N PHE A 125 4.94 -10.53 -11.25
CA PHE A 125 5.18 -11.75 -12.01
C PHE A 125 6.18 -12.64 -11.28
N ILE A 126 5.71 -13.80 -10.78
CA ILE A 126 6.52 -14.75 -10.01
C ILE A 126 7.03 -15.83 -10.95
N LYS A 127 8.28 -15.70 -11.39
CA LYS A 127 8.93 -16.65 -12.30
C LYS A 127 9.38 -17.89 -11.55
N ARG A 128 8.88 -19.06 -11.94
CA ARG A 128 9.32 -20.34 -11.41
C ARG A 128 10.60 -20.80 -12.09
N GLN A 129 11.54 -21.35 -11.32
CA GLN A 129 12.85 -21.81 -11.85
C GLN A 129 12.74 -22.85 -12.97
N ASN A 130 11.74 -23.74 -12.90
CA ASN A 130 11.56 -24.84 -13.83
C ASN A 130 10.57 -24.53 -14.96
N SER A 131 10.27 -23.27 -15.22
CA SER A 131 9.38 -22.88 -16.30
C SER A 131 10.04 -23.14 -17.66
N ARG A 132 9.44 -24.03 -18.47
CA ARG A 132 9.95 -24.38 -19.80
C ARG A 132 9.51 -23.41 -20.90
N LYS A 133 8.53 -22.54 -20.60
CA LYS A 133 7.98 -21.56 -21.54
C LYS A 133 8.42 -20.16 -21.17
N ASP A 134 8.60 -19.33 -22.17
CA ASP A 134 8.85 -17.90 -22.00
C ASP A 134 7.52 -17.14 -21.76
N TYR A 135 6.89 -17.41 -20.60
CA TYR A 135 5.66 -16.74 -20.21
C TYR A 135 5.84 -15.22 -20.02
N TYR A 136 7.04 -14.80 -19.61
CA TYR A 136 7.31 -13.37 -19.48
C TYR A 136 7.29 -12.68 -20.84
N GLY A 137 7.95 -13.24 -21.84
CA GLY A 137 7.89 -12.70 -23.21
C GLY A 137 6.49 -12.74 -23.82
N GLU A 138 5.66 -13.75 -23.46
CA GLU A 138 4.25 -13.77 -23.88
C GLU A 138 3.46 -12.60 -23.26
N LEU A 139 3.62 -12.37 -21.95
CA LEU A 139 2.99 -11.24 -21.23
C LEU A 139 3.41 -9.89 -21.82
N GLU A 140 4.71 -9.67 -21.98
CA GLU A 140 5.26 -8.40 -22.51
C GLU A 140 4.75 -8.11 -23.93
N ARG A 141 4.65 -9.14 -24.79
CA ARG A 141 4.11 -8.95 -26.15
C ARG A 141 2.65 -8.50 -26.12
N VAL A 142 1.83 -9.03 -25.21
CA VAL A 142 0.41 -8.62 -25.09
C VAL A 142 0.31 -7.21 -24.55
N ILE A 143 1.04 -6.89 -23.47
CA ILE A 143 1.07 -5.54 -22.90
C ILE A 143 1.49 -4.51 -23.95
N SER A 144 2.56 -4.78 -24.69
CA SER A 144 3.09 -3.88 -25.70
C SER A 144 2.14 -3.73 -26.88
N LYS A 145 1.63 -4.86 -27.45
CA LYS A 145 0.74 -4.85 -28.60
C LYS A 145 -0.54 -4.06 -28.37
N TYR A 146 -1.13 -4.18 -27.19
CA TYR A 146 -2.38 -3.53 -26.83
C TYR A 146 -2.18 -2.28 -25.98
N GLN A 147 -0.94 -1.84 -25.78
CA GLN A 147 -0.56 -0.64 -25.01
C GLN A 147 -1.24 -0.60 -23.63
N LEU A 148 -1.28 -1.76 -22.95
CA LEU A 148 -1.91 -1.86 -21.63
C LEU A 148 -1.11 -1.06 -20.61
N PRO A 149 -1.75 -0.24 -19.76
CA PRO A 149 -1.08 0.61 -18.78
C PRO A 149 -0.67 -0.19 -17.53
N ILE A 150 -0.01 -1.34 -17.72
CA ILE A 150 0.36 -2.28 -16.67
C ILE A 150 1.86 -2.23 -16.43
N LYS A 151 2.29 -2.01 -15.18
CA LYS A 151 3.68 -2.18 -14.74
C LYS A 151 3.93 -3.61 -14.34
N VAL A 152 4.98 -4.23 -14.85
CA VAL A 152 5.40 -5.57 -14.43
C VAL A 152 6.60 -5.48 -13.49
N PHE A 153 6.49 -6.12 -12.33
CA PHE A 153 7.58 -6.41 -11.40
C PHE A 153 7.90 -7.90 -11.49
N VAL A 154 9.15 -8.25 -11.65
CA VAL A 154 9.56 -9.66 -11.79
C VAL A 154 10.34 -10.10 -10.57
N ILE A 155 9.98 -11.26 -10.03
CA ILE A 155 10.78 -11.95 -9.01
C ILE A 155 11.00 -13.41 -9.42
N ASN A 156 12.13 -13.96 -9.02
CA ASN A 156 12.46 -15.36 -9.25
C ASN A 156 12.20 -16.17 -7.97
N LYS A 157 11.53 -17.32 -8.14
CA LYS A 157 11.27 -18.27 -7.06
C LYS A 157 12.29 -19.40 -7.11
#